data_91db3ae434d15d0727ef0fca15542089
#
_entry.id   91db3ae434d15d0727ef0fca15542089
#
_cell.length_a   1.000
_cell.length_b   1.000
_cell.length_c   1.000
_cell.angle_alpha   90.00
_cell.angle_beta   90.00
_cell.angle_gamma   90.00
#
_symmetry.space_group_name_H-M   'P 1'
#
loop_
_entity.id
_entity.type
_entity.pdbx_description
1 polymer ?
#
loop_
_entity_poly.entity_id
_entity_poly.type
_entity_poly.pdbx_seq_one_letter_code
_entity_poly.pdbx_strand_id
1 'polypeptide(L)'
;MDAKALELLKVFELDDKASLLASGLPYGDQRKLEIARALATQPKLLLLDEPAAGMNPNETAELMDTIRFVRDNFDMTVLLIEHDMSLVSGICEKLSVLNFGQLLCEGKTAEVLKNPEVITAYLGE
;
A
#
# COMPACT_ATOMS: atom_id res chain seq x y z
N MET A 1 2.38 -5.48 -27.09
CA MET A 1 2.77 -5.04 -25.75
C MET A 1 4.24 -5.34 -25.50
N ASP A 2 4.95 -4.42 -24.85
CA ASP A 2 6.37 -4.58 -24.51
C ASP A 2 6.60 -5.81 -23.62
N ALA A 3 7.70 -6.54 -23.86
CA ALA A 3 8.06 -7.72 -23.08
C ALA A 3 8.27 -7.41 -21.60
N LYS A 4 8.85 -6.25 -21.27
CA LYS A 4 9.03 -5.82 -19.87
C LYS A 4 7.69 -5.57 -19.20
N ALA A 5 6.75 -4.99 -19.90
CA ALA A 5 5.40 -4.76 -19.39
C ALA A 5 4.71 -6.08 -19.07
N LEU A 6 4.82 -7.06 -19.97
CA LEU A 6 4.24 -8.39 -19.74
C LEU A 6 4.89 -9.10 -18.55
N GLU A 7 6.21 -9.01 -18.40
CA GLU A 7 6.91 -9.59 -17.24
C GLU A 7 6.40 -9.00 -15.95
N LEU A 8 6.23 -7.69 -15.93
CA LEU A 8 5.73 -7.00 -14.73
C LEU A 8 4.29 -7.40 -14.42
N LEU A 9 3.44 -7.51 -15.44
CA LEU A 9 2.07 -8.00 -15.26
C LEU A 9 2.03 -9.42 -14.72
N LYS A 10 2.95 -10.30 -15.15
CA LYS A 10 3.05 -11.66 -14.64
C LYS A 10 3.36 -11.69 -13.14
N VAL A 11 4.23 -10.78 -12.68
CA VAL A 11 4.59 -10.67 -11.26
C VAL A 11 3.35 -10.40 -10.41
N PHE A 12 2.39 -9.63 -10.94
CA PHE A 12 1.14 -9.30 -10.25
C PHE A 12 -0.04 -10.20 -10.66
N GLU A 13 0.23 -11.25 -11.43
CA GLU A 13 -0.78 -12.19 -11.92
C GLU A 13 -1.87 -11.51 -12.76
N LEU A 14 -1.47 -10.51 -13.56
CA LEU A 14 -2.36 -9.75 -14.44
C LEU A 14 -2.08 -9.98 -15.92
N ASP A 15 -1.16 -10.88 -16.28
CA ASP A 15 -0.74 -11.10 -17.65
C ASP A 15 -1.87 -11.65 -18.53
N ASP A 16 -2.79 -12.44 -17.98
CA ASP A 16 -3.97 -12.95 -18.68
C ASP A 16 -4.99 -11.86 -18.99
N LYS A 17 -4.85 -10.69 -18.38
CA LYS A 17 -5.75 -9.54 -18.54
C LYS A 17 -5.13 -8.41 -19.37
N ALA A 18 -3.98 -8.67 -20.00
CA ALA A 18 -3.21 -7.66 -20.73
C ALA A 18 -3.99 -6.97 -21.86
N SER A 19 -4.94 -7.67 -22.48
CA SER A 19 -5.75 -7.12 -23.58
C SER A 19 -7.04 -6.46 -23.12
N LEU A 20 -7.35 -6.50 -21.82
CA LEU A 20 -8.56 -5.90 -21.27
C LEU A 20 -8.36 -4.42 -20.97
N LEU A 21 -9.47 -3.67 -20.98
CA LEU A 21 -9.44 -2.28 -20.53
C LEU A 21 -9.23 -2.25 -19.01
N ALA A 22 -8.31 -1.40 -18.57
CA ALA A 22 -8.01 -1.25 -17.14
C ALA A 22 -9.23 -0.86 -16.32
N SER A 23 -10.11 -0.02 -16.89
CA SER A 23 -11.33 0.42 -16.22
C SER A 23 -12.33 -0.70 -15.99
N GLY A 24 -12.21 -1.81 -16.72
CA GLY A 24 -13.08 -2.98 -16.56
C GLY A 24 -12.58 -4.02 -15.56
N LEU A 25 -11.40 -3.81 -14.97
CA LEU A 25 -10.85 -4.72 -13.99
C LEU A 25 -11.54 -4.60 -12.63
N PRO A 26 -11.62 -5.69 -11.84
CA PRO A 26 -12.01 -5.59 -10.44
C PRO A 26 -11.12 -4.59 -9.69
N TYR A 27 -11.65 -3.96 -8.66
CA TYR A 27 -10.96 -2.88 -7.95
C TYR A 27 -9.58 -3.29 -7.41
N GLY A 28 -9.47 -4.48 -6.85
CA GLY A 28 -8.20 -5.02 -6.36
C GLY A 28 -7.16 -5.17 -7.47
N ASP A 29 -7.59 -5.63 -8.65
CA ASP A 29 -6.72 -5.75 -9.83
C ASP A 29 -6.30 -4.39 -10.36
N GLN A 30 -7.18 -3.39 -10.31
CA GLN A 30 -6.84 -2.02 -10.68
C GLN A 30 -5.73 -1.45 -9.78
N ARG A 31 -5.79 -1.73 -8.47
CA ARG A 31 -4.75 -1.31 -7.51
C ARG A 31 -3.42 -1.99 -7.80
N LYS A 32 -3.45 -3.30 -8.09
CA LYS A 32 -2.24 -4.03 -8.49
C LYS A 32 -1.64 -3.43 -9.75
N LEU A 33 -2.47 -3.08 -10.73
CA LEU A 33 -2.02 -2.47 -11.97
C LEU A 33 -1.39 -1.09 -11.74
N GLU A 34 -1.96 -0.29 -10.86
CA GLU A 34 -1.39 1.02 -10.50
C GLU A 34 0.01 0.87 -9.89
N ILE A 35 0.18 -0.09 -9.00
CA ILE A 35 1.49 -0.37 -8.39
C ILE A 35 2.47 -0.88 -9.46
N ALA A 36 2.04 -1.80 -10.32
CA ALA A 36 2.85 -2.33 -11.40
C ALA A 36 3.31 -1.20 -12.35
N ARG A 37 2.41 -0.27 -12.67
CA ARG A 37 2.75 0.88 -13.52
C ARG A 37 3.80 1.77 -12.87
N ALA A 38 3.68 2.02 -11.58
CA ALA A 38 4.68 2.80 -10.84
C ALA A 38 6.04 2.09 -10.86
N LEU A 39 6.06 0.78 -10.65
CA LEU A 39 7.30 -0.01 -10.67
C LEU A 39 7.97 -0.05 -12.03
N ALA A 40 7.21 0.13 -13.12
CA ALA A 40 7.76 0.18 -14.47
C ALA A 40 8.75 1.34 -14.66
N THR A 41 8.68 2.37 -13.83
CA THR A 41 9.62 3.49 -13.85
C THR A 41 10.94 3.19 -13.12
N GLN A 42 11.07 2.01 -12.53
CA GLN A 42 12.23 1.57 -11.76
C GLN A 42 12.59 2.51 -10.61
N PRO A 43 11.63 2.84 -9.73
CA PRO A 43 11.88 3.78 -8.63
C PRO A 43 12.62 3.12 -7.48
N LYS A 44 13.17 3.95 -6.59
CA LYS A 44 13.71 3.51 -5.30
C LYS A 44 12.72 3.73 -4.17
N LEU A 45 11.77 4.62 -4.37
CA LEU A 45 10.74 4.99 -3.41
C LEU A 45 9.37 4.89 -4.07
N LEU A 46 8.49 4.11 -3.48
CA LEU A 46 7.09 3.99 -3.89
C LEU A 46 6.22 4.78 -2.92
N LEU A 47 5.43 5.69 -3.46
CA LEU A 47 4.50 6.50 -2.67
C LEU A 47 3.08 5.98 -2.89
N LEU A 48 2.40 5.60 -1.80
CA LEU A 48 1.02 5.11 -1.84
C LEU A 48 0.15 5.99 -0.96
N ASP A 49 -0.85 6.62 -1.57
CA ASP A 49 -1.77 7.53 -0.88
C ASP A 49 -3.13 6.84 -0.73
N GLU A 50 -3.45 6.45 0.51
CA GLU A 50 -4.69 5.77 0.88
C GLU A 50 -5.07 4.62 -0.08
N PRO A 51 -4.16 3.65 -0.30
CA PRO A 51 -4.40 2.61 -1.30
C PRO A 51 -5.53 1.66 -0.95
N ALA A 52 -5.91 1.58 0.33
CA ALA A 52 -7.01 0.70 0.80
C ALA A 52 -8.37 1.39 0.78
N ALA A 53 -8.47 2.63 0.31
CA ALA A 53 -9.73 3.35 0.27
C ALA A 53 -10.79 2.59 -0.54
N GLY A 54 -11.95 2.37 0.06
CA GLY A 54 -13.05 1.66 -0.59
C GLY A 54 -12.93 0.13 -0.62
N MET A 55 -11.89 -0.44 -0.01
CA MET A 55 -11.67 -1.89 0.02
C MET A 55 -12.37 -2.55 1.21
N ASN A 56 -12.86 -3.78 0.99
CA ASN A 56 -13.32 -4.63 2.08
C ASN A 56 -12.11 -5.30 2.79
N PRO A 57 -12.30 -5.96 3.96
CA PRO A 57 -11.17 -6.55 4.68
C PRO A 57 -10.36 -7.58 3.88
N ASN A 58 -11.00 -8.36 3.02
CA ASN A 58 -10.30 -9.35 2.19
C ASN A 58 -9.42 -8.66 1.15
N GLU A 59 -9.95 -7.64 0.49
CA GLU A 59 -9.20 -6.86 -0.50
C GLU A 59 -8.03 -6.13 0.16
N THR A 60 -8.23 -5.60 1.36
CA THR A 60 -7.17 -4.95 2.14
C THR A 60 -6.06 -5.95 2.48
N ALA A 61 -6.41 -7.17 2.89
CA ALA A 61 -5.43 -8.22 3.18
C ALA A 61 -4.60 -8.57 1.95
N GLU A 62 -5.23 -8.68 0.78
CA GLU A 62 -4.53 -8.93 -0.48
C GLU A 62 -3.59 -7.77 -0.85
N LEU A 63 -4.04 -6.53 -0.64
CA LEU A 63 -3.21 -5.35 -0.86
C LEU A 63 -1.98 -5.36 0.06
N MET A 64 -2.16 -5.72 1.33
CA MET A 64 -1.05 -5.84 2.28
C MET A 64 0.00 -6.84 1.80
N ASP A 65 -0.46 -8.00 1.32
CA ASP A 65 0.43 -9.02 0.77
C ASP A 65 1.17 -8.51 -0.46
N THR A 66 0.50 -7.77 -1.34
CA THR A 66 1.09 -7.17 -2.52
C THR A 66 2.18 -6.15 -2.14
N ILE A 67 1.90 -5.29 -1.16
CA ILE A 67 2.87 -4.28 -0.69
C ILE A 67 4.10 -4.96 -0.06
N ARG A 68 3.90 -5.98 0.76
CA ARG A 68 5.01 -6.75 1.33
C ARG A 68 5.87 -7.38 0.24
N PHE A 69 5.22 -7.98 -0.74
CA PHE A 69 5.89 -8.62 -1.88
C PHE A 69 6.76 -7.62 -2.64
N VAL A 70 6.21 -6.44 -2.93
CA VAL A 70 6.93 -5.36 -3.64
C VAL A 70 8.14 -4.91 -2.83
N ARG A 71 7.95 -4.65 -1.55
CA ARG A 71 9.03 -4.21 -0.65
C ARG A 71 10.18 -5.23 -0.62
N ASP A 72 9.84 -6.51 -0.49
CA ASP A 72 10.83 -7.56 -0.26
C ASP A 72 11.52 -8.01 -1.56
N ASN A 73 10.86 -7.93 -2.70
CA ASN A 73 11.37 -8.47 -3.96
C ASN A 73 11.91 -7.41 -4.94
N PHE A 74 11.59 -6.14 -4.75
CA PHE A 74 12.04 -5.05 -5.63
C PHE A 74 13.01 -4.09 -4.98
N ASP A 75 13.51 -4.41 -3.79
CA ASP A 75 14.42 -3.56 -3.01
C ASP A 75 13.85 -2.15 -2.90
N MET A 76 12.61 -2.06 -2.47
CA MET A 76 11.82 -0.85 -2.51
C MET A 76 11.60 -0.28 -1.11
N THR A 77 11.75 1.04 -0.97
CA THR A 77 11.24 1.76 0.19
C THR A 77 9.82 2.22 -0.13
N VAL A 78 8.91 1.99 0.78
CA VAL A 78 7.49 2.36 0.60
C VAL A 78 7.12 3.41 1.65
N LEU A 79 6.59 4.54 1.17
CA LEU A 79 5.98 5.56 2.02
C LEU A 79 4.47 5.50 1.81
N LEU A 80 3.74 5.23 2.87
CA LEU A 80 2.31 4.96 2.83
C LEU A 80 1.57 6.02 3.64
N ILE A 81 0.54 6.60 3.04
CA ILE A 81 -0.43 7.44 3.76
C ILE A 81 -1.68 6.60 3.95
N GLU A 82 -2.09 6.39 5.20
CA GLU A 82 -3.23 5.53 5.49
C GLU A 82 -3.83 5.86 6.85
N HIS A 83 -5.10 5.57 7.02
CA HIS A 83 -5.81 5.67 8.29
C HIS A 83 -6.42 4.32 8.71
N ASP A 84 -6.26 3.29 7.90
CA ASP A 84 -6.67 1.92 8.25
C ASP A 84 -5.62 1.31 9.20
N MET A 85 -5.97 1.22 10.47
CA MET A 85 -5.04 0.77 11.51
C MET A 85 -4.63 -0.69 11.35
N SER A 86 -5.50 -1.55 10.81
CA SER A 86 -5.15 -2.95 10.58
C SER A 86 -4.05 -3.06 9.51
N LEU A 87 -4.14 -2.28 8.45
CA LEU A 87 -3.13 -2.24 7.41
C LEU A 87 -1.81 -1.68 7.96
N VAL A 88 -1.88 -0.54 8.63
CA VAL A 88 -0.71 0.16 9.17
C VAL A 88 0.02 -0.73 10.19
N SER A 89 -0.70 -1.34 11.13
CA SER A 89 -0.08 -2.22 12.13
C SER A 89 0.49 -3.49 11.53
N GLY A 90 -0.06 -3.93 10.41
CA GLY A 90 0.37 -5.18 9.77
C GLY A 90 1.60 -5.05 8.88
N ILE A 91 1.87 -3.88 8.29
CA ILE A 91 2.96 -3.75 7.30
C ILE A 91 3.95 -2.62 7.57
N CYS A 92 3.62 -1.64 8.40
CA CYS A 92 4.50 -0.50 8.63
C CYS A 92 5.48 -0.79 9.77
N GLU A 93 6.76 -0.51 9.55
CA GLU A 93 7.81 -0.63 10.57
C GLU A 93 7.89 0.61 11.43
N LYS A 94 7.66 1.77 10.82
CA LYS A 94 7.68 3.07 11.47
C LYS A 94 6.44 3.87 11.10
N LEU A 95 5.98 4.69 12.02
CA LEU A 95 4.86 5.59 11.81
C LEU A 95 5.24 7.02 12.14
N SER A 96 4.72 7.94 11.34
CA SER A 96 4.64 9.36 11.68
C SER A 96 3.16 9.71 11.71
N VAL A 97 2.63 10.03 12.89
CA VAL A 97 1.21 10.28 13.06
C VAL A 97 0.93 11.78 13.03
N LEU A 98 0.07 12.18 12.10
CA LEU A 98 -0.35 13.56 11.96
C LEU A 98 -1.76 13.74 12.52
N ASN A 99 -2.00 14.87 13.17
CA ASN A 99 -3.30 15.26 13.66
C ASN A 99 -3.47 16.75 13.40
N PHE A 100 -4.48 17.12 12.60
CA PHE A 100 -4.72 18.51 12.17
C PHE A 100 -3.45 19.16 11.58
N GLY A 101 -2.71 18.41 10.77
CA GLY A 101 -1.50 18.92 10.09
C GLY A 101 -0.26 19.01 10.97
N GLN A 102 -0.33 18.58 12.22
CA GLN A 102 0.81 18.60 13.14
C GLN A 102 1.30 17.19 13.45
N LEU A 103 2.61 17.04 13.59
CA LEU A 103 3.20 15.76 13.99
C LEU A 103 2.88 15.49 15.45
N LEU A 104 2.10 14.45 15.70
CA LEU A 104 1.68 14.04 17.03
C LEU A 104 2.69 13.11 17.68
N CYS A 105 3.18 12.14 16.93
CA CYS A 105 4.07 11.10 17.41
C CYS A 105 4.81 10.45 16.23
N GLU A 106 6.03 10.01 16.47
CA GLU A 106 6.82 9.33 15.46
C GLU A 106 7.68 8.26 16.12
N GLY A 107 7.84 7.12 15.44
CA GLY A 107 8.70 6.05 15.95
C GLY A 107 8.28 4.68 15.41
N LYS A 108 8.73 3.64 16.10
CA LYS A 108 8.36 2.27 15.75
C LYS A 108 6.86 2.06 15.91
N THR A 109 6.27 1.32 14.98
CA THR A 109 4.83 1.09 14.93
C THR A 109 4.27 0.60 16.27
N ALA A 110 4.89 -0.40 16.89
CA ALA A 110 4.41 -0.96 18.15
C ALA A 110 4.40 0.07 19.29
N GLU A 111 5.37 0.98 19.31
CA GLU A 111 5.47 2.02 20.34
C GLU A 111 4.47 3.14 20.08
N VAL A 112 4.35 3.57 18.83
CA VAL A 112 3.45 4.66 18.44
C VAL A 112 2.00 4.28 18.69
N LEU A 113 1.60 3.05 18.41
CA LEU A 113 0.22 2.58 18.60
C LEU A 113 -0.17 2.43 20.09
N LYS A 114 0.81 2.48 20.99
CA LYS A 114 0.56 2.50 22.45
C LYS A 114 0.42 3.91 23.01
N ASN A 115 0.76 4.93 22.23
CA ASN A 115 0.69 6.33 22.68
C ASN A 115 -0.76 6.73 22.93
N PRO A 116 -1.11 7.21 24.15
CA PRO A 116 -2.49 7.59 24.46
C PRO A 116 -3.08 8.67 23.54
N GLU A 117 -2.26 9.60 23.08
CA GLU A 117 -2.71 10.65 22.16
C GLU A 117 -3.09 10.08 20.79
N VAL A 118 -2.33 9.08 20.32
CA VAL A 118 -2.62 8.38 19.07
C VAL A 118 -3.91 7.57 19.21
N ILE A 119 -4.08 6.86 20.31
CA ILE A 119 -5.29 6.09 20.61
C ILE A 119 -6.51 6.99 20.59
N THR A 120 -6.43 8.13 21.26
CA THR A 120 -7.52 9.11 21.30
C THR A 120 -7.85 9.66 19.91
N ALA A 121 -6.84 10.00 19.13
CA ALA A 121 -7.02 10.63 17.82
C ALA A 121 -7.57 9.69 16.77
N TYR A 122 -7.16 8.41 16.77
CA TYR A 122 -7.43 7.48 15.68
C TYR A 122 -8.23 6.25 16.05
N LEU A 123 -8.16 5.80 17.30
CA LEU A 123 -8.85 4.59 17.74
C LEU A 123 -10.12 4.88 18.55
N GLY A 124 -10.38 6.15 18.84
CA GLY A 124 -11.63 6.56 19.46
C GLY A 124 -11.78 6.25 20.94
N GLU A 125 -10.69 6.00 21.64
CA GLU A 125 -10.69 5.68 23.07
C GLU A 125 -10.15 6.83 23.93
#